data_9351b740eb3a06757cb3d6eaf88652c4
#
_entry.id   9351b740eb3a06757cb3d6eaf88652c4
#
_cell.length_a   1.000
_cell.length_b   1.000
_cell.length_c   1.000
_cell.angle_alpha   90.00
_cell.angle_beta   90.00
_cell.angle_gamma   90.00
#
_symmetry.space_group_name_H-M   'P 1'
#
loop_
_entity.id
_entity.type
_entity.pdbx_description
1 polymer ?
#
loop_
_entity_poly.entity_id
_entity_poly.type
_entity_poly.pdbx_seq_one_letter_code
_entity_poly.pdbx_strand_id
1 'polypeptide(L)'
;MRLYLTISLLLALVHTAWADTTNRAKQFSPVPGIFVGGVGLECKSSPSDVVEFLLLTKDRQKVGLAVFENDDVTYNFMAITKTTPRTYIVKRKNMEFVLDRQSLKLTMEQDYDCSVMSISDLHNAAKDYLRTLLSKNKI
;
A
#
# COMPACT_ATOMS: atom_id res chain seq x y z
N MET A 1 -60.87 -37.99 -26.69
CA MET A 1 -59.54 -37.41 -26.85
C MET A 1 -59.28 -36.50 -25.68
N ARG A 2 -58.48 -36.90 -24.76
CA ARG A 2 -58.07 -36.07 -23.62
C ARG A 2 -56.64 -35.65 -23.82
N LEU A 3 -56.44 -34.37 -24.06
CA LEU A 3 -55.12 -33.76 -24.05
C LEU A 3 -54.66 -33.66 -22.60
N TYR A 4 -53.65 -34.42 -22.24
CA TYR A 4 -52.95 -34.22 -21.00
C TYR A 4 -51.88 -33.16 -21.23
N LEU A 5 -52.16 -31.98 -20.72
CA LEU A 5 -51.12 -30.95 -20.58
C LEU A 5 -50.18 -31.37 -19.44
N THR A 6 -49.04 -31.87 -19.77
CA THR A 6 -47.96 -32.04 -18.81
C THR A 6 -47.32 -30.68 -18.61
N ILE A 7 -47.68 -30.07 -17.50
CA ILE A 7 -46.96 -28.88 -17.03
C ILE A 7 -45.60 -29.38 -16.49
N SER A 8 -44.61 -29.26 -17.31
CA SER A 8 -43.22 -29.38 -16.86
C SER A 8 -42.90 -28.19 -15.95
N LEU A 9 -42.96 -28.44 -14.67
CA LEU A 9 -42.49 -27.52 -13.67
C LEU A 9 -40.97 -27.45 -13.80
N LEU A 10 -40.47 -26.49 -14.57
CA LEU A 10 -39.05 -26.14 -14.52
C LEU A 10 -38.78 -25.54 -13.14
N LEU A 11 -38.34 -26.35 -12.23
CA LEU A 11 -37.64 -25.86 -11.03
C LEU A 11 -36.38 -25.18 -11.51
N ALA A 12 -36.47 -23.88 -11.68
CA ALA A 12 -35.28 -23.05 -11.75
C ALA A 12 -34.57 -23.19 -10.39
N LEU A 13 -33.58 -24.06 -10.34
CA LEU A 13 -32.61 -24.09 -9.25
C LEU A 13 -31.90 -22.75 -9.27
N VAL A 14 -32.42 -21.83 -8.50
CA VAL A 14 -31.69 -20.63 -8.18
C VAL A 14 -30.50 -21.08 -7.37
N HIS A 15 -29.40 -21.30 -8.05
CA HIS A 15 -28.11 -21.44 -7.41
C HIS A 15 -27.75 -20.05 -6.91
N THR A 16 -28.21 -19.73 -5.72
CA THR A 16 -27.60 -18.65 -4.97
C THR A 16 -26.19 -19.11 -4.70
N ALA A 17 -25.27 -18.65 -5.53
CA ALA A 17 -23.87 -18.75 -5.22
C ALA A 17 -23.67 -17.94 -3.94
N TRP A 18 -23.73 -18.60 -2.82
CA TRP A 18 -23.22 -18.05 -1.59
C TRP A 18 -21.74 -17.87 -1.82
N ALA A 19 -21.33 -16.64 -2.13
CA ALA A 19 -19.94 -16.31 -2.12
C ALA A 19 -19.41 -16.74 -0.76
N ASP A 20 -18.51 -17.70 -0.77
CA ASP A 20 -17.93 -18.21 0.44
C ASP A 20 -17.15 -17.08 1.09
N THR A 21 -17.78 -16.39 2.07
CA THR A 21 -17.22 -15.26 2.78
C THR A 21 -16.01 -15.66 3.63
N THR A 22 -15.79 -16.98 3.85
CA THR A 22 -14.69 -17.49 4.65
C THR A 22 -13.36 -17.48 3.90
N ASN A 23 -13.37 -17.44 2.55
CA ASN A 23 -12.18 -17.44 1.69
C ASN A 23 -11.92 -16.09 1.01
N ARG A 24 -12.53 -15.02 1.45
CA ARG A 24 -12.15 -13.70 0.96
C ARG A 24 -10.72 -13.42 1.37
N ALA A 25 -9.86 -13.24 0.37
CA ALA A 25 -8.55 -12.68 0.58
C ALA A 25 -8.70 -11.42 1.44
N LYS A 26 -7.85 -11.28 2.46
CA LYS A 26 -7.87 -10.12 3.34
C LYS A 26 -7.90 -8.84 2.49
N GLN A 27 -8.90 -8.02 2.72
CA GLN A 27 -9.02 -6.74 2.03
C GLN A 27 -8.18 -5.70 2.77
N PHE A 28 -7.16 -5.18 2.07
CA PHE A 28 -6.34 -4.10 2.57
C PHE A 28 -7.03 -2.75 2.36
N SER A 29 -6.72 -1.79 3.22
CA SER A 29 -7.15 -0.41 3.04
C SER A 29 -6.61 0.17 1.73
N PRO A 30 -7.40 0.98 1.01
CA PRO A 30 -6.96 1.62 -0.22
C PRO A 30 -5.93 2.70 0.07
N VAL A 31 -5.19 3.10 -0.97
CA VAL A 31 -4.31 4.27 -0.89
C VAL A 31 -5.16 5.52 -0.69
N PRO A 32 -4.77 6.41 0.25
CA PRO A 32 -5.48 7.69 0.41
C PRO A 32 -5.48 8.52 -0.87
N GLY A 33 -6.62 9.14 -1.18
CA GLY A 33 -6.84 9.88 -2.43
C GLY A 33 -5.90 11.06 -2.65
N ILE A 34 -5.30 11.63 -1.59
CA ILE A 34 -4.34 12.74 -1.71
C ILE A 34 -3.08 12.36 -2.50
N PHE A 35 -2.77 11.07 -2.62
CA PHE A 35 -1.60 10.59 -3.36
C PHE A 35 -1.88 10.34 -4.85
N VAL A 36 -3.09 10.53 -5.32
CA VAL A 36 -3.42 10.37 -6.74
C VAL A 36 -2.53 11.28 -7.59
N GLY A 37 -1.87 10.70 -8.59
CA GLY A 37 -0.93 11.42 -9.47
C GLY A 37 0.46 11.65 -8.86
N GLY A 38 0.69 11.22 -7.64
CA GLY A 38 2.00 11.24 -7.00
C GLY A 38 2.90 10.08 -7.42
N VAL A 39 3.91 9.81 -6.61
CA VAL A 39 4.85 8.71 -6.83
C VAL A 39 5.08 7.92 -5.55
N GLY A 40 5.49 6.66 -5.72
CA GLY A 40 5.94 5.81 -4.66
C GLY A 40 7.45 5.67 -4.61
N LEU A 41 7.98 5.44 -3.43
CA LEU A 41 9.39 5.16 -3.17
C LEU A 41 9.51 3.92 -2.29
N GLU A 42 10.15 2.89 -2.81
CA GLU A 42 10.60 1.76 -2.01
C GLU A 42 12.05 1.99 -1.61
N CYS A 43 12.32 2.09 -0.32
CA CYS A 43 13.61 2.45 0.22
C CYS A 43 14.18 1.28 1.03
N LYS A 44 15.37 0.82 0.65
CA LYS A 44 16.04 -0.32 1.28
C LYS A 44 17.32 0.14 1.96
N SER A 45 17.51 -0.29 3.21
CA SER A 45 18.74 -0.07 3.94
C SER A 45 19.78 -1.13 3.57
N SER A 46 21.02 -0.71 3.35
CA SER A 46 22.09 -1.62 2.92
C SER A 46 22.66 -2.52 4.04
N PRO A 47 22.86 -2.03 5.29
CA PRO A 47 23.39 -2.90 6.35
C PRO A 47 22.33 -3.73 7.08
N SER A 48 21.07 -3.37 6.95
CA SER A 48 19.92 -4.09 7.55
C SER A 48 18.88 -4.34 6.47
N ASP A 49 18.12 -5.41 6.58
CA ASP A 49 17.07 -5.73 5.63
C ASP A 49 15.78 -4.92 5.87
N VAL A 50 15.93 -3.70 6.39
CA VAL A 50 14.80 -2.81 6.64
C VAL A 50 14.36 -2.15 5.34
N VAL A 51 13.07 -2.21 5.08
CA VAL A 51 12.45 -1.59 3.92
C VAL A 51 11.42 -0.58 4.39
N GLU A 52 11.48 0.63 3.84
CA GLU A 52 10.50 1.68 4.07
C GLU A 52 9.75 1.97 2.76
N PHE A 53 8.45 2.21 2.87
CA PHE A 53 7.58 2.50 1.75
C PHE A 53 7.00 3.90 1.91
N LEU A 54 7.28 4.77 0.95
CA LEU A 54 6.86 6.16 0.99
C LEU A 54 5.99 6.51 -0.21
N LEU A 55 5.05 7.40 0.02
CA LEU A 55 4.25 8.04 -1.03
C LEU A 55 4.52 9.54 -1.01
N LEU A 56 4.69 10.14 -2.18
CA LEU A 56 4.76 11.58 -2.35
C LEU A 56 3.51 12.07 -3.09
N THR A 57 2.90 13.14 -2.60
CA THR A 57 1.81 13.80 -3.31
C THR A 57 2.29 14.39 -4.64
N LYS A 58 1.37 14.57 -5.58
CA LYS A 58 1.69 15.15 -6.89
C LYS A 58 2.37 16.51 -6.78
N ASP A 59 1.92 17.35 -5.87
CA ASP A 59 2.49 18.68 -5.62
C ASP A 59 3.78 18.66 -4.79
N ARG A 60 4.18 17.48 -4.29
CA ARG A 60 5.38 17.31 -3.44
C ARG A 60 5.31 18.10 -2.12
N GLN A 61 4.12 18.29 -1.59
CA GLN A 61 3.92 19.00 -0.32
C GLN A 61 3.83 18.05 0.87
N LYS A 62 3.44 16.80 0.63
CA LYS A 62 3.26 15.80 1.68
C LYS A 62 3.89 14.48 1.33
N VAL A 63 4.36 13.80 2.34
CA VAL A 63 4.84 12.42 2.26
C VAL A 63 3.95 11.53 3.13
N GLY A 64 3.69 10.33 2.67
CA GLY A 64 3.07 9.27 3.45
C GLY A 64 4.08 8.18 3.72
N LEU A 65 4.32 7.87 4.98
CA LEU A 65 5.15 6.74 5.39
C LEU A 65 4.26 5.55 5.72
N ALA A 66 4.49 4.42 5.07
CA ALA A 66 3.72 3.22 5.32
C ALA A 66 3.90 2.73 6.76
N VAL A 67 2.79 2.37 7.38
CA VAL A 67 2.72 1.80 8.72
C VAL A 67 1.95 0.49 8.64
N PHE A 68 2.50 -0.54 9.27
CA PHE A 68 1.90 -1.87 9.30
C PHE A 68 1.25 -2.09 10.67
N GLU A 69 -0.03 -1.79 10.76
CA GLU A 69 -0.84 -1.92 11.98
C GLU A 69 -2.10 -2.73 11.70
N ASN A 70 -2.51 -3.57 12.65
CA ASN A 70 -3.71 -4.41 12.52
C ASN A 70 -3.71 -5.27 11.25
N ASP A 71 -2.54 -5.78 10.87
CA ASP A 71 -2.35 -6.56 9.64
C ASP A 71 -2.79 -5.80 8.37
N ASP A 72 -2.67 -4.51 8.36
CA ASP A 72 -3.01 -3.62 7.27
C ASP A 72 -1.87 -2.67 6.95
N VAL A 73 -1.91 -2.06 5.76
CA VAL A 73 -0.99 -1.03 5.32
C VAL A 73 -1.71 0.30 5.34
N THR A 74 -1.30 1.18 6.23
CA THR A 74 -1.77 2.56 6.32
C THR A 74 -0.60 3.52 6.15
N TYR A 75 -0.87 4.81 6.05
CA TYR A 75 0.18 5.80 5.81
C TYR A 75 0.06 6.95 6.82
N ASN A 76 1.17 7.26 7.48
CA ASN A 76 1.30 8.46 8.28
C ASN A 76 1.67 9.64 7.37
N PHE A 77 0.91 10.72 7.46
CA PHE A 77 1.12 11.91 6.63
C PHE A 77 2.01 12.90 7.34
N MET A 78 2.99 13.42 6.62
CA MET A 78 3.89 14.45 7.09
C MET A 78 4.05 15.52 6.02
N ALA A 79 4.09 16.77 6.43
CA ALA A 79 4.37 17.86 5.52
C ALA A 79 5.87 17.86 5.15
N ILE A 80 6.16 18.13 3.89
CA ILE A 80 7.52 18.45 3.47
C ILE A 80 7.78 19.88 3.94
N THR A 81 8.71 20.05 4.88
CA THR A 81 8.95 21.33 5.56
C THR A 81 9.88 22.24 4.77
N LYS A 82 10.73 21.66 3.93
CA LYS A 82 11.65 22.40 3.07
C LYS A 82 11.90 21.63 1.78
N THR A 83 11.82 22.35 0.67
CA THR A 83 12.18 21.85 -0.66
C THR A 83 13.32 22.66 -1.20
N THR A 84 14.39 21.99 -1.60
CA THR A 84 15.53 22.58 -2.33
C THR A 84 15.61 21.94 -3.72
N PRO A 85 16.41 22.47 -4.65
CA PRO A 85 16.61 21.81 -5.94
C PRO A 85 17.10 20.36 -5.83
N ARG A 86 17.76 20.01 -4.73
CA ARG A 86 18.34 18.69 -4.52
C ARG A 86 17.61 17.84 -3.49
N THR A 87 16.91 18.44 -2.52
CA THR A 87 16.38 17.68 -1.38
C THR A 87 14.91 18.00 -1.10
N TYR A 88 14.20 17.00 -0.57
CA TYR A 88 13.00 17.17 0.23
C TYR A 88 13.36 16.90 1.68
N ILE A 89 12.97 17.80 2.57
CA ILE A 89 13.21 17.68 3.99
C ILE A 89 11.88 17.66 4.73
N VAL A 90 11.72 16.63 5.56
CA VAL A 90 10.60 16.50 6.49
C VAL A 90 11.16 16.60 7.89
N LYS A 91 10.71 17.60 8.65
CA LYS A 91 11.14 17.80 10.02
C LYS A 91 9.93 17.73 10.95
N ARG A 92 9.93 16.79 11.86
CA ARG A 92 8.85 16.57 12.80
C ARG A 92 9.40 16.26 14.18
N LYS A 93 9.21 17.15 15.15
CA LYS A 93 9.72 17.01 16.52
C LYS A 93 11.22 16.66 16.51
N ASN A 94 11.57 15.45 16.90
CA ASN A 94 12.94 14.95 16.98
C ASN A 94 13.37 14.12 15.76
N MET A 95 12.53 14.09 14.72
CA MET A 95 12.79 13.31 13.52
C MET A 95 13.05 14.22 12.33
N GLU A 96 14.08 13.92 11.56
CA GLU A 96 14.36 14.57 10.29
C GLU A 96 14.59 13.52 9.20
N PHE A 97 13.84 13.66 8.10
CA PHE A 97 14.02 12.86 6.91
C PHE A 97 14.54 13.74 5.80
N VAL A 98 15.60 13.30 5.15
CA VAL A 98 16.16 14.01 4.00
C VAL A 98 16.20 13.06 2.82
N LEU A 99 15.44 13.38 1.78
CA LEU A 99 15.47 12.66 0.51
C LEU A 99 16.26 13.44 -0.52
N ASP A 100 17.37 12.88 -1.01
CA ASP A 100 18.09 13.43 -2.14
C ASP A 100 17.34 13.11 -3.43
N ARG A 101 16.93 14.14 -4.17
CA ARG A 101 16.10 14.02 -5.36
C ARG A 101 16.85 13.47 -6.57
N GLN A 102 18.17 13.52 -6.56
CA GLN A 102 19.01 13.02 -7.65
C GLN A 102 19.48 11.59 -7.40
N SER A 103 20.09 11.36 -6.24
CA SER A 103 20.61 10.02 -5.88
C SER A 103 19.52 9.08 -5.38
N LEU A 104 18.35 9.60 -5.00
CA LEU A 104 17.26 8.86 -4.35
C LEU A 104 17.70 8.20 -3.03
N LYS A 105 18.69 8.81 -2.39
CA LYS A 105 19.10 8.40 -1.05
C LYS A 105 18.21 9.06 0.00
N LEU A 106 17.64 8.27 0.86
CA LEU A 106 16.85 8.73 2.01
C LEU A 106 17.70 8.58 3.28
N THR A 107 17.83 9.66 4.03
CA THR A 107 18.47 9.65 5.34
C THR A 107 17.41 9.84 6.41
N MET A 108 17.29 8.86 7.28
CA MET A 108 16.45 8.87 8.47
C MET A 108 17.33 8.56 9.68
N GLU A 109 16.99 7.55 10.47
CA GLU A 109 17.89 7.00 11.50
C GLU A 109 19.08 6.26 10.89
N GLN A 110 18.92 5.78 9.66
CA GLN A 110 19.93 5.14 8.83
C GLN A 110 19.76 5.58 7.37
N ASP A 111 20.67 5.20 6.52
CA ASP A 111 20.62 5.51 5.10
C ASP A 111 19.87 4.42 4.33
N TYR A 112 19.05 4.85 3.37
CA TYR A 112 18.30 4.00 2.46
C TYR A 112 18.56 4.38 1.02
N ASP A 113 18.59 3.40 0.16
CA ASP A 113 18.56 3.59 -1.29
C ASP A 113 17.12 3.35 -1.78
N CYS A 114 16.55 4.34 -2.47
CA CYS A 114 15.17 4.31 -2.90
C CYS A 114 15.03 4.07 -4.40
N SER A 115 13.96 3.40 -4.76
CA SER A 115 13.52 3.21 -6.14
C SER A 115 12.16 3.87 -6.34
N VAL A 116 12.00 4.61 -7.44
CA VAL A 116 10.72 5.25 -7.79
C VAL A 116 9.81 4.25 -8.47
N MET A 117 8.55 4.25 -8.10
CA MET A 117 7.52 3.42 -8.73
C MET A 117 6.17 4.14 -8.71
N SER A 118 5.19 3.59 -9.40
CA SER A 118 3.83 4.10 -9.32
C SER A 118 3.25 3.93 -7.92
N ILE A 119 2.26 4.74 -7.58
CA ILE A 119 1.53 4.62 -6.31
C ILE A 119 0.95 3.21 -6.14
N SER A 120 0.36 2.67 -7.20
CA SER A 120 -0.24 1.33 -7.18
C SER A 120 0.82 0.25 -6.94
N ASP A 121 1.94 0.32 -7.64
CA ASP A 121 3.02 -0.66 -7.48
C ASP A 121 3.63 -0.59 -6.09
N LEU A 122 3.80 0.62 -5.55
CA LEU A 122 4.31 0.78 -4.19
C LEU A 122 3.36 0.16 -3.17
N HIS A 123 2.08 0.45 -3.28
CA HIS A 123 1.09 -0.08 -2.34
C HIS A 123 1.03 -1.61 -2.41
N ASN A 124 1.11 -2.18 -3.61
CA ASN A 124 1.19 -3.63 -3.79
C ASN A 124 2.47 -4.21 -3.17
N ALA A 125 3.61 -3.55 -3.36
CA ALA A 125 4.88 -3.97 -2.75
C ALA A 125 4.81 -3.93 -1.22
N ALA A 126 4.20 -2.91 -0.65
CA ALA A 126 3.99 -2.81 0.80
C ALA A 126 3.08 -3.92 1.33
N LYS A 127 2.01 -4.23 0.62
CA LYS A 127 1.12 -5.35 0.97
C LYS A 127 1.84 -6.70 0.92
N ASP A 128 2.64 -6.92 -0.11
CA ASP A 128 3.41 -8.16 -0.26
C ASP A 128 4.47 -8.29 0.84
N TYR A 129 5.12 -7.21 1.20
CA TYR A 129 6.05 -7.16 2.32
C TYR A 129 5.35 -7.54 3.64
N LEU A 130 4.18 -6.98 3.90
CA LEU A 130 3.40 -7.32 5.09
C LEU A 130 3.00 -8.81 5.09
N ARG A 131 2.54 -9.34 3.97
CA ARG A 131 2.23 -10.78 3.85
C ARG A 131 3.45 -11.64 4.17
N THR A 132 4.63 -11.25 3.71
CA THR A 132 5.89 -11.94 4.01
C THR A 132 6.21 -11.90 5.51
N LEU A 133 6.02 -10.75 6.16
CA LEU A 133 6.18 -10.63 7.62
C LEU A 133 5.21 -11.53 8.37
N LEU A 134 3.94 -11.54 7.97
CA LEU A 134 2.90 -12.35 8.60
C LEU A 134 3.15 -13.85 8.42
N SER A 135 3.68 -14.27 7.27
CA SER A 135 4.00 -15.67 7.02
C SER A 135 5.13 -16.21 7.90
N LYS A 136 5.96 -15.33 8.45
CA LYS A 136 7.04 -15.69 9.37
C LYS A 136 6.59 -15.78 10.83
N ASN A 137 5.41 -15.24 11.14
CA ASN A 137 4.86 -15.28 12.49
C ASN A 137 4.41 -16.71 12.79
N LYS A 138 4.78 -17.20 13.99
CA LYS A 138 4.43 -18.54 14.45
C LYS A 138 3.30 -18.54 15.48
N ILE A 139 2.86 -17.37 15.87
CA ILE A 139 1.75 -17.15 16.79
C ILE A 139 0.92 -15.93 16.37
#